data_db017177d6f06ec813007d504041962d
#
_entry.id   db017177d6f06ec813007d504041962d
#
_cell.length_a   1.000
_cell.length_b   1.000
_cell.length_c   1.000
_cell.angle_alpha   90.00
_cell.angle_beta   90.00
_cell.angle_gamma   90.00
#
_symmetry.space_group_name_H-M   'P 1'
#
loop_
_entity.id
_entity.type
_entity.pdbx_description
1 polymer ?
#
loop_
_entity_poly.entity_id
_entity_poly.type
_entity_poly.pdbx_seq_one_letter_code
_entity_poly.pdbx_strand_id
1 'polypeptide(L)'
;MPANATFRKQTFENRWRGRLSNERSSPRHRECRLSGLPENQAKRRPASTVCLFNPRFAAFRIIPGVAPTHFLPTDPMRFFPSGFSVPSVSVSAPASSVRLRALKAAIVLPAVFAAASALAQVPPPAVTARSWVLVDATSNQVLASGNPDERVEPASLTKLMTAYLVFDALKAKKINMDQTVMPSEAVRRVRTDESRMFIEANKPVTVHDLVYGMIIQSGNDAAIALAELVGGSEANFVNLMNGAAQRIGMKHTHYADVNGMPDPQHYTTAGDLAVLSTRLIRDFPEYYSIFSEKEFTYNKIKQPNRNRLLWLDSSVDGLKTGHTKAAGYCLIATAKRPLVGTPDASRRLVAVMMGEPKESARVQDSLKMLSYGYTAYDALRLYKANQVVESPRVYKGAADNVQAGVSTDQYITVPKGLGDKVKPTITRNDLIIAPVKKGQQVGTVRMMADGKEVAQFPLVALQEVPEAGLFGRLWDSALLMWQKRK
;
A
#
# COMPACT_ATOMS: atom_id res chain seq x y z
N MET A 1 -0.89 50.00 41.18
CA MET A 1 -2.15 49.75 41.90
C MET A 1 -2.93 48.69 41.19
N PRO A 2 -3.33 47.64 41.88
CA PRO A 2 -3.83 46.42 41.28
C PRO A 2 -5.34 46.28 41.27
N ALA A 3 -5.89 45.46 40.41
CA ALA A 3 -7.23 44.92 40.60
C ALA A 3 -7.24 43.41 40.31
N ASN A 4 -7.39 42.67 41.39
CA ASN A 4 -7.71 41.26 41.48
C ASN A 4 -9.07 40.95 40.87
N ALA A 5 -9.16 39.81 40.13
CA ALA A 5 -10.42 39.11 39.97
C ALA A 5 -10.18 37.61 40.03
N THR A 6 -10.44 37.07 41.21
CA THR A 6 -10.59 35.65 41.57
C THR A 6 -11.88 35.11 40.90
N PHE A 7 -11.82 34.01 40.17
CA PHE A 7 -13.00 33.26 39.78
C PHE A 7 -12.94 31.82 40.29
N ARG A 8 -14.00 31.46 40.99
CA ARG A 8 -14.25 30.29 41.81
C ARG A 8 -14.28 28.98 40.98
N LYS A 9 -13.68 27.96 41.55
CA LYS A 9 -14.02 26.55 41.33
C LYS A 9 -15.46 26.29 41.81
N GLN A 10 -16.25 25.63 40.96
CA GLN A 10 -17.47 24.96 41.40
C GLN A 10 -17.48 23.54 40.86
N THR A 11 -17.34 22.63 41.83
CA THR A 11 -17.60 21.19 41.85
C THR A 11 -19.05 20.91 41.46
N PHE A 12 -19.27 19.98 40.55
CA PHE A 12 -20.54 19.30 40.35
C PHE A 12 -20.36 17.82 40.65
N GLU A 13 -20.67 17.47 41.91
CA GLU A 13 -20.93 16.11 42.36
C GLU A 13 -22.42 15.95 42.66
N ASN A 14 -22.93 14.76 42.39
CA ASN A 14 -24.17 14.16 42.87
C ASN A 14 -25.50 14.56 42.27
N ARG A 15 -26.08 13.64 41.49
CA ARG A 15 -27.40 13.05 41.81
C ARG A 15 -27.80 11.98 40.82
N TRP A 16 -27.81 10.72 41.23
CA TRP A 16 -28.86 9.73 40.95
C TRP A 16 -28.64 8.49 41.80
N ARG A 17 -29.26 8.54 43.00
CA ARG A 17 -29.62 7.34 43.76
C ARG A 17 -31.15 7.27 43.80
N GLY A 18 -31.66 6.08 43.58
CA GLY A 18 -32.98 5.70 44.10
C GLY A 18 -33.99 5.25 43.07
N ARG A 19 -34.10 3.97 42.81
CA ARG A 19 -35.34 3.24 43.18
C ARG A 19 -35.14 1.75 42.95
N LEU A 20 -35.04 1.02 44.07
CA LEU A 20 -35.30 -0.43 44.15
C LEU A 20 -36.81 -0.61 44.33
N SER A 21 -37.44 -1.50 43.56
CA SER A 21 -38.58 -2.24 44.04
C SER A 21 -38.68 -3.60 43.34
N ASN A 22 -38.54 -4.58 44.16
CA ASN A 22 -38.93 -5.99 44.06
C ASN A 22 -40.09 -6.30 43.09
N GLU A 23 -39.90 -7.37 42.32
CA GLU A 23 -40.91 -8.45 42.24
C GLU A 23 -40.24 -9.75 41.82
N ARG A 24 -40.34 -10.72 42.72
CA ARG A 24 -40.00 -12.13 42.53
C ARG A 24 -41.21 -12.82 41.91
N SER A 25 -41.04 -13.63 40.90
CA SER A 25 -41.80 -14.88 40.75
C SER A 25 -41.07 -15.85 39.84
N SER A 26 -40.75 -16.97 40.38
CA SER A 26 -40.20 -18.21 39.82
C SER A 26 -41.39 -19.20 39.60
N PRO A 27 -41.18 -20.42 39.16
CA PRO A 27 -41.03 -20.94 37.81
C PRO A 27 -42.19 -21.90 37.44
N ARG A 28 -42.36 -22.22 36.19
CA ARG A 28 -43.10 -23.47 35.85
C ARG A 28 -42.44 -24.23 34.69
N HIS A 29 -41.92 -25.38 35.10
CA HIS A 29 -41.60 -26.51 34.24
C HIS A 29 -42.82 -26.90 33.39
N ARG A 30 -42.62 -27.19 32.12
CA ARG A 30 -43.45 -28.10 31.31
C ARG A 30 -42.54 -29.08 30.58
N GLU A 31 -42.50 -30.29 31.16
CA GLU A 31 -42.17 -31.51 30.45
C GLU A 31 -43.19 -31.72 29.32
N CYS A 32 -42.72 -32.14 28.15
CA CYS A 32 -43.50 -32.85 27.19
C CYS A 32 -42.80 -34.14 26.81
N ARG A 33 -43.55 -35.19 27.09
CA ARG A 33 -43.18 -36.61 26.98
C ARG A 33 -43.00 -37.05 25.55
N LEU A 34 -42.12 -38.02 25.44
CA LEU A 34 -41.93 -38.95 24.34
C LEU A 34 -43.18 -39.80 24.08
N SER A 35 -43.47 -40.06 22.82
CA SER A 35 -44.12 -41.30 22.43
C SER A 35 -43.90 -41.61 20.95
N GLY A 36 -43.38 -42.82 20.68
CA GLY A 36 -43.67 -43.60 19.51
C GLY A 36 -42.53 -43.91 18.53
N LEU A 37 -41.75 -44.90 18.82
CA LEU A 37 -41.10 -45.77 17.81
C LEU A 37 -42.15 -46.71 17.21
N PRO A 38 -41.95 -47.24 15.98
CA PRO A 38 -41.37 -48.59 15.94
C PRO A 38 -40.30 -48.83 14.86
N GLU A 39 -39.48 -49.80 15.23
CA GLU A 39 -38.51 -50.57 14.48
C GLU A 39 -39.04 -51.20 13.20
N ASN A 40 -38.20 -51.34 12.18
CA ASN A 40 -37.76 -52.57 11.53
C ASN A 40 -37.47 -52.45 10.03
N GLN A 41 -36.43 -53.17 9.67
CA GLN A 41 -35.99 -53.80 8.42
C GLN A 41 -34.97 -53.00 7.59
N ALA A 42 -33.72 -53.30 7.73
CA ALA A 42 -32.86 -54.42 7.23
C ALA A 42 -32.85 -54.60 5.72
N LYS A 43 -31.60 -54.49 5.20
CA LYS A 43 -31.05 -55.14 3.99
C LYS A 43 -31.47 -54.58 2.61
N ARG A 44 -30.45 -54.00 1.92
CA ARG A 44 -29.86 -54.51 0.66
C ARG A 44 -28.89 -53.48 0.07
N ARG A 45 -27.63 -53.86 -0.04
CA ARG A 45 -26.71 -53.41 -1.11
C ARG A 45 -27.11 -54.12 -2.41
N PRO A 46 -26.90 -53.56 -3.60
CA PRO A 46 -25.63 -53.80 -4.29
C PRO A 46 -25.13 -52.69 -5.25
N ALA A 47 -23.89 -52.87 -5.62
CA ALA A 47 -23.24 -52.74 -6.91
C ALA A 47 -22.79 -51.35 -7.39
N SER A 48 -21.49 -51.17 -7.26
CA SER A 48 -20.47 -50.72 -8.23
C SER A 48 -20.96 -50.28 -9.62
N THR A 49 -20.70 -49.00 -9.96
CA THR A 49 -20.55 -48.62 -11.36
C THR A 49 -19.14 -48.08 -11.56
N VAL A 50 -18.36 -48.87 -12.30
CA VAL A 50 -17.01 -48.54 -12.83
C VAL A 50 -17.22 -47.63 -14.04
N CYS A 51 -16.69 -46.43 -14.01
CA CYS A 51 -16.54 -45.61 -15.22
C CYS A 51 -15.10 -45.77 -15.71
N LEU A 52 -15.00 -46.36 -16.87
CA LEU A 52 -13.78 -46.62 -17.65
C LEU A 52 -13.16 -45.28 -18.12
N PHE A 53 -11.91 -45.08 -17.78
CA PHE A 53 -11.03 -44.07 -18.37
C PHE A 53 -10.47 -44.62 -19.68
N ASN A 54 -10.57 -43.85 -20.74
CA ASN A 54 -9.97 -44.14 -22.04
C ASN A 54 -8.83 -43.12 -22.28
N PRO A 55 -7.56 -43.55 -22.33
CA PRO A 55 -6.44 -42.70 -22.66
C PRO A 55 -6.14 -42.75 -24.17
N ARG A 56 -6.25 -41.62 -24.86
CA ARG A 56 -5.63 -41.52 -26.20
C ARG A 56 -4.29 -40.81 -26.09
N PHE A 57 -3.26 -41.59 -26.39
CA PHE A 57 -1.89 -41.23 -26.63
C PHE A 57 -1.76 -40.20 -27.76
N ALA A 58 -0.90 -39.20 -27.56
CA ALA A 58 -0.21 -38.52 -28.61
C ALA A 58 1.29 -38.52 -28.28
N ALA A 59 2.00 -39.32 -29.00
CA ALA A 59 3.44 -39.48 -28.95
C ALA A 59 4.15 -38.25 -29.56
N PHE A 60 5.12 -37.69 -28.82
CA PHE A 60 6.14 -36.84 -29.45
C PHE A 60 7.47 -37.53 -29.43
N ARG A 61 8.03 -37.65 -30.63
CA ARG A 61 9.27 -38.32 -30.99
C ARG A 61 10.48 -37.63 -30.36
N ILE A 62 11.30 -38.41 -29.69
CA ILE A 62 12.68 -38.09 -29.27
C ILE A 62 13.60 -38.31 -30.48
N ILE A 63 14.41 -37.33 -30.80
CA ILE A 63 15.58 -37.49 -31.67
C ILE A 63 16.82 -37.37 -30.78
N PRO A 64 17.73 -38.37 -30.78
CA PRO A 64 18.95 -38.30 -29.99
C PRO A 64 20.13 -37.83 -30.82
N GLY A 65 21.05 -37.12 -30.15
CA GLY A 65 22.43 -37.04 -30.57
C GLY A 65 22.95 -35.66 -30.93
N VAL A 66 23.69 -35.04 -30.05
CA VAL A 66 25.09 -34.65 -30.21
C VAL A 66 25.64 -34.28 -28.83
N ALA A 67 26.65 -35.02 -28.38
CA ALA A 67 27.37 -34.81 -27.14
C ALA A 67 28.64 -33.95 -27.38
N PRO A 68 29.38 -33.56 -26.33
CA PRO A 68 30.01 -32.26 -26.18
C PRO A 68 31.50 -32.24 -26.57
N THR A 69 32.00 -31.09 -26.93
CA THR A 69 33.46 -30.87 -26.97
C THR A 69 33.87 -29.87 -25.92
N HIS A 70 34.71 -30.32 -25.02
CA HIS A 70 35.54 -29.59 -24.10
C HIS A 70 36.40 -28.52 -24.80
N PHE A 71 36.56 -27.35 -24.22
CA PHE A 71 37.81 -26.61 -24.19
C PHE A 71 37.87 -25.71 -22.96
N LEU A 72 38.83 -25.99 -22.10
CA LEU A 72 39.38 -25.17 -21.02
C LEU A 72 40.78 -24.66 -21.50
N PRO A 73 41.50 -23.88 -20.71
CA PRO A 73 41.70 -22.43 -20.81
C PRO A 73 43.14 -22.06 -21.14
N THR A 74 43.41 -20.87 -21.59
CA THR A 74 44.76 -20.25 -21.51
C THR A 74 44.66 -18.73 -21.50
N ASP A 75 44.99 -18.12 -20.38
CA ASP A 75 45.72 -16.84 -20.31
C ASP A 75 47.15 -17.03 -20.92
N PRO A 76 47.86 -16.03 -21.42
CA PRO A 76 48.34 -14.91 -20.63
C PRO A 76 48.53 -13.54 -21.34
N MET A 77 48.60 -12.50 -20.47
CA MET A 77 49.34 -11.22 -20.61
C MET A 77 50.16 -10.99 -21.91
N ARG A 78 50.04 -9.79 -22.48
CA ARG A 78 51.19 -8.92 -22.83
C ARG A 78 50.81 -7.54 -23.35
N PHE A 79 51.43 -6.55 -22.66
CA PHE A 79 52.16 -5.36 -23.14
C PHE A 79 51.46 -4.25 -23.95
N PHE A 80 51.48 -3.07 -23.31
CA PHE A 80 51.45 -1.76 -23.95
C PHE A 80 52.53 -1.58 -25.04
N PRO A 81 52.36 -0.67 -26.01
CA PRO A 81 53.27 0.44 -26.12
C PRO A 81 52.61 1.83 -26.16
N SER A 82 53.32 2.70 -25.47
CA SER A 82 53.28 4.15 -25.47
C SER A 82 53.50 4.76 -26.86
N GLY A 83 52.87 5.93 -27.10
CA GLY A 83 53.40 6.88 -28.02
C GLY A 83 52.42 7.45 -29.04
N PHE A 84 51.77 8.56 -28.73
CA PHE A 84 51.39 9.55 -29.73
C PHE A 84 51.70 10.96 -29.21
N SER A 85 52.68 11.57 -29.87
CA SER A 85 53.15 12.97 -29.71
C SER A 85 52.11 13.91 -30.35
N VAL A 86 51.79 14.98 -29.62
CA VAL A 86 51.02 16.11 -30.11
C VAL A 86 51.99 17.15 -30.72
N PRO A 87 51.79 17.60 -31.97
CA PRO A 87 52.63 18.69 -32.48
C PRO A 87 52.14 20.04 -31.94
N SER A 88 53.06 20.78 -31.33
CA SER A 88 52.90 22.17 -30.96
C SER A 88 52.99 23.06 -32.19
N VAL A 89 51.91 23.78 -32.49
CA VAL A 89 51.93 24.87 -33.51
C VAL A 89 52.15 26.19 -32.78
N SER A 90 53.34 26.74 -32.95
CA SER A 90 53.66 28.09 -32.54
C SER A 90 53.17 29.07 -33.64
N VAL A 91 52.24 29.97 -33.26
CA VAL A 91 51.88 31.13 -34.08
C VAL A 91 52.51 32.38 -33.48
N SER A 92 53.48 32.90 -34.21
CA SER A 92 54.12 34.18 -33.96
C SER A 92 53.22 35.34 -34.40
N ALA A 93 53.02 36.30 -33.49
CA ALA A 93 52.29 37.53 -33.74
C ALA A 93 53.23 38.61 -34.32
N PRO A 94 52.81 39.45 -35.28
CA PRO A 94 53.47 40.71 -35.53
C PRO A 94 52.76 41.84 -34.76
N ALA A 95 53.62 42.63 -34.12
CA ALA A 95 53.21 43.87 -33.46
C ALA A 95 52.99 44.98 -34.52
N SER A 96 51.79 45.58 -34.46
CA SER A 96 51.58 46.90 -35.04
C SER A 96 50.73 47.76 -34.08
N SER A 97 51.40 48.78 -33.61
CA SER A 97 50.99 49.90 -32.79
C SER A 97 50.01 50.81 -33.55
N VAL A 98 48.77 50.94 -33.09
CA VAL A 98 47.94 52.10 -33.41
C VAL A 98 47.38 52.63 -32.10
N ARG A 99 47.84 53.79 -31.69
CA ARG A 99 47.29 54.61 -30.62
C ARG A 99 46.02 55.25 -31.16
N LEU A 100 44.88 54.99 -30.51
CA LEU A 100 43.73 55.87 -30.60
C LEU A 100 43.11 56.10 -29.20
N ARG A 101 42.74 57.35 -29.03
CA ARG A 101 42.40 57.99 -27.78
C ARG A 101 41.11 57.49 -27.16
N ALA A 102 41.08 57.56 -25.84
CA ALA A 102 39.99 57.47 -24.91
C ALA A 102 38.62 57.96 -25.37
N LEU A 103 37.62 57.15 -25.13
CA LEU A 103 36.32 57.66 -24.73
C LEU A 103 35.77 56.75 -23.63
N LYS A 104 35.65 57.29 -22.42
CA LYS A 104 35.04 56.64 -21.27
C LYS A 104 33.54 56.62 -21.50
N ALA A 105 32.96 55.43 -21.73
CA ALA A 105 31.56 55.24 -21.50
C ALA A 105 31.46 53.98 -20.62
N ALA A 106 31.34 54.16 -19.34
CA ALA A 106 31.01 53.14 -18.36
C ALA A 106 29.54 52.76 -18.57
N ILE A 107 29.26 51.71 -19.35
CA ILE A 107 27.96 51.02 -19.33
C ILE A 107 28.05 50.00 -18.20
N VAL A 108 27.52 50.38 -17.04
CA VAL A 108 27.18 49.47 -15.95
C VAL A 108 25.97 48.68 -16.44
N LEU A 109 26.22 47.49 -16.97
CA LEU A 109 25.14 46.48 -17.14
C LEU A 109 24.80 45.97 -15.74
N PRO A 110 23.61 46.19 -15.20
CA PRO A 110 23.15 45.42 -14.05
C PRO A 110 22.95 43.99 -14.52
N ALA A 111 23.89 43.12 -14.13
CA ALA A 111 23.65 41.68 -14.13
C ALA A 111 22.49 41.43 -13.16
N VAL A 112 21.28 41.46 -13.66
CA VAL A 112 20.10 40.92 -12.97
C VAL A 112 20.34 39.42 -12.91
N PHE A 113 21.01 38.99 -11.85
CA PHE A 113 20.88 37.64 -11.36
C PHE A 113 19.41 37.49 -10.95
N ALA A 114 18.59 37.10 -11.90
CA ALA A 114 17.33 36.41 -11.59
C ALA A 114 17.74 35.10 -10.89
N ALA A 115 18.00 35.19 -9.60
CA ALA A 115 18.00 34.04 -8.75
C ALA A 115 16.59 33.47 -8.84
N ALA A 116 16.36 32.58 -9.78
CA ALA A 116 15.24 31.68 -9.76
C ALA A 116 15.37 30.96 -8.41
N SER A 117 14.60 31.45 -7.42
CA SER A 117 14.38 30.74 -6.16
C SER A 117 13.64 29.47 -6.53
N ALA A 118 14.38 28.48 -7.06
CA ALA A 118 13.92 27.13 -7.01
C ALA A 118 13.66 26.88 -5.52
N LEU A 119 12.41 26.75 -5.12
CA LEU A 119 12.04 26.30 -3.78
C LEU A 119 12.71 24.95 -3.64
N ALA A 120 13.93 24.95 -3.08
CA ALA A 120 14.73 23.75 -2.93
C ALA A 120 13.94 22.83 -1.98
N GLN A 121 13.48 21.72 -2.50
CA GLN A 121 12.87 20.70 -1.68
C GLN A 121 13.89 20.32 -0.60
N VAL A 122 13.46 20.38 0.67
CA VAL A 122 14.28 19.94 1.79
C VAL A 122 14.68 18.48 1.53
N PRO A 123 15.97 18.14 1.46
CA PRO A 123 16.41 16.79 1.20
C PRO A 123 15.94 15.86 2.33
N PRO A 124 15.67 14.57 2.04
CA PRO A 124 15.32 13.61 3.08
C PRO A 124 16.48 13.45 4.07
N PRO A 125 16.18 13.20 5.34
CA PRO A 125 17.22 12.98 6.35
C PRO A 125 18.02 11.72 6.01
N ALA A 126 19.32 11.73 6.35
CA ALA A 126 20.15 10.54 6.23
C ALA A 126 19.65 9.43 7.17
N VAL A 127 19.53 8.22 6.64
CA VAL A 127 19.13 6.99 7.33
C VAL A 127 20.14 5.88 7.07
N THR A 128 20.18 4.90 7.96
CA THR A 128 21.13 3.78 7.85
C THR A 128 20.52 2.55 7.18
N ALA A 129 19.24 2.62 6.81
CA ALA A 129 18.55 1.57 6.07
C ALA A 129 19.18 1.32 4.70
N ARG A 130 19.33 0.05 4.32
CA ARG A 130 19.86 -0.37 3.02
C ARG A 130 18.91 0.00 1.88
N SER A 131 17.63 -0.19 2.10
CA SER A 131 16.55 0.13 1.17
C SER A 131 15.39 0.72 1.94
N TRP A 132 14.79 1.80 1.43
CA TRP A 132 13.70 2.47 2.13
C TRP A 132 12.80 3.28 1.19
N VAL A 133 11.56 3.50 1.63
CA VAL A 133 10.62 4.39 0.94
C VAL A 133 9.68 5.05 1.94
N LEU A 134 9.36 6.32 1.69
CA LEU A 134 8.33 7.08 2.37
C LEU A 134 7.19 7.37 1.39
N VAL A 135 5.99 6.93 1.73
CA VAL A 135 4.78 7.12 0.91
C VAL A 135 3.74 7.90 1.70
N ASP A 136 3.09 8.84 1.03
CA ASP A 136 1.83 9.39 1.49
C ASP A 136 0.68 8.49 0.99
N ALA A 137 0.14 7.68 1.89
CA ALA A 137 -0.93 6.74 1.56
C ALA A 137 -2.28 7.44 1.30
N THR A 138 -2.42 8.72 1.68
CA THR A 138 -3.63 9.51 1.44
C THR A 138 -3.70 9.98 -0.02
N SER A 139 -2.58 10.47 -0.56
CA SER A 139 -2.45 10.88 -1.96
C SER A 139 -1.88 9.77 -2.87
N ASN A 140 -1.44 8.64 -2.28
CA ASN A 140 -0.78 7.54 -2.96
C ASN A 140 0.51 7.95 -3.72
N GLN A 141 1.27 8.91 -3.15
CA GLN A 141 2.49 9.44 -3.75
C GLN A 141 3.73 9.02 -2.96
N VAL A 142 4.79 8.64 -3.67
CA VAL A 142 6.12 8.45 -3.08
C VAL A 142 6.72 9.82 -2.82
N LEU A 143 7.08 10.10 -1.56
CA LEU A 143 7.65 11.37 -1.15
C LEU A 143 9.19 11.37 -1.21
N ALA A 144 9.79 10.26 -0.83
CA ALA A 144 11.24 10.07 -0.85
C ALA A 144 11.56 8.57 -0.84
N SER A 145 12.72 8.20 -1.37
CA SER A 145 13.18 6.81 -1.37
C SER A 145 14.69 6.71 -1.47
N GLY A 146 15.25 5.59 -1.03
CA GLY A 146 16.61 5.18 -1.26
C GLY A 146 16.65 3.70 -1.59
N ASN A 147 17.15 3.34 -2.77
CA ASN A 147 17.20 1.98 -3.30
C ASN A 147 15.85 1.22 -3.22
N PRO A 148 14.69 1.83 -3.62
CA PRO A 148 13.36 1.25 -3.36
C PRO A 148 13.12 -0.08 -4.06
N ASP A 149 13.85 -0.37 -5.14
CA ASP A 149 13.73 -1.58 -5.96
C ASP A 149 14.82 -2.62 -5.68
N GLU A 150 15.69 -2.36 -4.69
CA GLU A 150 16.69 -3.33 -4.26
C GLU A 150 16.04 -4.56 -3.67
N ARG A 151 16.41 -5.75 -4.16
CA ARG A 151 15.94 -7.02 -3.61
C ARG A 151 16.55 -7.27 -2.24
N VAL A 152 15.68 -7.49 -1.27
CA VAL A 152 16.03 -7.73 0.13
C VAL A 152 15.17 -8.87 0.69
N GLU A 153 15.67 -9.53 1.71
CA GLU A 153 14.86 -10.50 2.46
C GLU A 153 13.81 -9.77 3.30
N PRO A 154 12.52 -10.15 3.23
CA PRO A 154 11.46 -9.49 3.98
C PRO A 154 11.48 -9.80 5.48
N ALA A 155 12.08 -10.90 5.90
CA ALA A 155 11.90 -11.43 7.25
C ALA A 155 10.40 -11.51 7.60
N SER A 156 10.02 -11.26 8.86
CA SER A 156 8.61 -11.30 9.28
C SER A 156 7.69 -10.23 8.69
N LEU A 157 8.19 -9.35 7.79
CA LEU A 157 7.30 -8.49 7.00
C LEU A 157 6.47 -9.31 6.00
N THR A 158 6.91 -10.52 5.67
CA THR A 158 6.16 -11.55 4.92
C THR A 158 4.75 -11.74 5.48
N LYS A 159 4.60 -11.69 6.81
CA LYS A 159 3.31 -11.87 7.48
C LYS A 159 2.28 -10.78 7.17
N LEU A 160 2.68 -9.69 6.54
CA LEU A 160 1.74 -8.71 6.00
C LEU A 160 0.96 -9.29 4.81
N MET A 161 1.61 -10.08 3.95
CA MET A 161 0.90 -10.78 2.87
C MET A 161 0.04 -11.93 3.44
N THR A 162 0.54 -12.64 4.45
CA THR A 162 -0.26 -13.63 5.17
C THR A 162 -1.52 -12.98 5.77
N ALA A 163 -1.38 -11.84 6.45
CA ALA A 163 -2.51 -11.07 6.99
C ALA A 163 -3.46 -10.58 5.88
N TYR A 164 -2.92 -10.10 4.76
CA TYR A 164 -3.72 -9.64 3.62
C TYR A 164 -4.67 -10.73 3.10
N LEU A 165 -4.17 -11.95 2.92
CA LEU A 165 -4.98 -13.08 2.46
C LEU A 165 -5.95 -13.60 3.53
N VAL A 166 -5.56 -13.57 4.80
CA VAL A 166 -6.44 -13.93 5.92
C VAL A 166 -7.58 -12.91 6.03
N PHE A 167 -7.29 -11.62 5.91
CA PHE A 167 -8.31 -10.57 5.90
C PHE A 167 -9.23 -10.64 4.67
N ASP A 168 -8.70 -11.02 3.52
CA ASP A 168 -9.51 -11.29 2.32
C ASP A 168 -10.50 -12.44 2.56
N ALA A 169 -10.03 -13.53 3.20
CA ALA A 169 -10.88 -14.67 3.55
C ALA A 169 -11.94 -14.30 4.62
N LEU A 170 -11.59 -13.48 5.61
CA LEU A 170 -12.53 -12.94 6.61
C LEU A 170 -13.59 -12.04 5.96
N LYS A 171 -13.18 -11.11 5.12
CA LYS A 171 -14.07 -10.20 4.39
C LYS A 171 -15.01 -10.94 3.45
N ALA A 172 -14.50 -12.00 2.81
CA ALA A 172 -15.30 -12.90 1.97
C ALA A 172 -16.17 -13.90 2.78
N LYS A 173 -16.12 -13.85 4.13
CA LYS A 173 -16.85 -14.76 5.04
C LYS A 173 -16.52 -16.25 4.82
N LYS A 174 -15.35 -16.56 4.27
CA LYS A 174 -14.86 -17.94 4.15
C LYS A 174 -14.41 -18.51 5.49
N ILE A 175 -13.93 -17.62 6.36
CA ILE A 175 -13.61 -17.88 7.76
C ILE A 175 -14.20 -16.77 8.61
N ASN A 176 -14.24 -16.93 9.94
CA ASN A 176 -14.64 -15.88 10.87
C ASN A 176 -13.72 -15.86 12.10
N MET A 177 -13.69 -14.74 12.82
CA MET A 177 -12.78 -14.52 13.96
C MET A 177 -13.05 -15.49 15.13
N ASP A 178 -14.31 -15.87 15.37
CA ASP A 178 -14.72 -16.75 16.47
C ASP A 178 -14.55 -18.24 16.12
N GLN A 179 -14.22 -18.55 14.86
CA GLN A 179 -14.01 -19.92 14.41
C GLN A 179 -12.83 -20.54 15.14
N THR A 180 -13.04 -21.76 15.65
CA THR A 180 -11.98 -22.56 16.28
C THR A 180 -11.25 -23.38 15.22
N VAL A 181 -9.94 -23.39 15.34
CA VAL A 181 -8.99 -24.13 14.49
C VAL A 181 -8.26 -25.16 15.33
N MET A 182 -7.98 -26.32 14.77
CA MET A 182 -7.09 -27.32 15.34
C MET A 182 -5.76 -27.27 14.57
N PRO A 183 -4.71 -26.62 15.11
CA PRO A 183 -3.42 -26.52 14.43
C PRO A 183 -2.84 -27.90 14.17
N SER A 184 -2.27 -28.11 13.00
CA SER A 184 -1.61 -29.37 12.63
C SER A 184 -0.26 -29.53 13.36
N GLU A 185 0.39 -30.70 13.19
CA GLU A 185 1.75 -30.95 13.68
C GLU A 185 2.80 -30.00 13.06
N ALA A 186 2.47 -29.31 11.95
CA ALA A 186 3.36 -28.36 11.29
C ALA A 186 3.80 -27.22 12.22
N VAL A 187 2.95 -26.79 13.16
CA VAL A 187 3.29 -25.70 14.11
C VAL A 187 4.44 -26.07 15.03
N ARG A 188 4.74 -27.35 15.22
CA ARG A 188 5.90 -27.82 16.02
C ARG A 188 7.25 -27.61 15.34
N ARG A 189 7.24 -27.36 14.02
CA ARG A 189 8.48 -27.09 13.27
C ARG A 189 9.10 -25.73 13.62
N VAL A 190 8.33 -24.83 14.23
CA VAL A 190 8.81 -23.52 14.66
C VAL A 190 9.81 -23.70 15.80
N ARG A 191 11.06 -23.29 15.52
CA ARG A 191 12.19 -23.47 16.45
C ARG A 191 12.06 -22.54 17.68
N THR A 192 12.82 -22.85 18.72
CA THR A 192 12.78 -22.09 19.99
C THR A 192 13.32 -20.67 19.87
N ASP A 193 14.18 -20.41 18.88
CA ASP A 193 14.76 -19.09 18.57
C ASP A 193 13.89 -18.24 17.64
N GLU A 194 12.80 -18.80 17.12
CA GLU A 194 11.83 -18.09 16.30
C GLU A 194 10.72 -17.46 17.13
N SER A 195 10.00 -16.51 16.50
CA SER A 195 8.83 -15.88 17.13
C SER A 195 7.65 -16.85 17.19
N ARG A 196 7.06 -17.04 18.38
CA ARG A 196 5.90 -17.91 18.61
C ARG A 196 4.88 -17.23 19.47
N MET A 197 3.60 -17.53 19.26
CA MET A 197 2.54 -17.21 20.21
C MET A 197 2.27 -18.36 21.20
N PHE A 198 2.97 -19.51 21.02
CA PHE A 198 2.91 -20.70 21.87
C PHE A 198 1.59 -21.48 21.73
N ILE A 199 1.09 -21.66 20.51
CA ILE A 199 0.02 -22.62 20.26
C ILE A 199 0.57 -24.04 20.29
N GLU A 200 -0.32 -25.01 20.55
CA GLU A 200 0.01 -26.41 20.57
C GLU A 200 -0.73 -27.14 19.42
N ALA A 201 -0.03 -28.07 18.79
CA ALA A 201 -0.66 -28.94 17.79
C ALA A 201 -1.84 -29.72 18.40
N ASN A 202 -2.91 -29.86 17.64
CA ASN A 202 -4.11 -30.58 18.02
C ASN A 202 -4.84 -30.03 19.28
N LYS A 203 -4.56 -28.77 19.68
CA LYS A 203 -5.34 -28.06 20.67
C LYS A 203 -6.13 -26.90 20.04
N PRO A 204 -7.40 -26.72 20.44
CA PRO A 204 -8.23 -25.70 19.80
C PRO A 204 -7.71 -24.29 20.10
N VAL A 205 -7.73 -23.43 19.08
CA VAL A 205 -7.39 -22.00 19.13
C VAL A 205 -8.34 -21.23 18.22
N THR A 206 -8.72 -20.02 18.59
CA THR A 206 -9.59 -19.18 17.75
C THR A 206 -8.82 -18.51 16.63
N VAL A 207 -9.49 -18.22 15.50
CA VAL A 207 -8.89 -17.39 14.43
C VAL A 207 -8.51 -16.02 14.97
N HIS A 208 -9.30 -15.44 15.87
CA HIS A 208 -8.97 -14.20 16.58
C HIS A 208 -7.58 -14.29 17.23
N ASP A 209 -7.35 -15.30 18.06
CA ASP A 209 -6.08 -15.44 18.78
C ASP A 209 -4.92 -15.66 17.81
N LEU A 210 -5.13 -16.44 16.73
CA LEU A 210 -4.11 -16.66 15.71
C LEU A 210 -3.74 -15.35 14.98
N VAL A 211 -4.74 -14.53 14.60
CA VAL A 211 -4.51 -13.25 13.93
C VAL A 211 -3.76 -12.28 14.85
N TYR A 212 -4.19 -12.15 16.11
CA TYR A 212 -3.53 -11.29 17.08
C TYR A 212 -2.11 -11.78 17.39
N GLY A 213 -1.92 -13.08 17.60
CA GLY A 213 -0.59 -13.67 17.84
C GLY A 213 0.36 -13.50 16.66
N MET A 214 -0.12 -13.66 15.42
CA MET A 214 0.67 -13.43 14.22
C MET A 214 1.08 -11.97 14.05
N ILE A 215 0.19 -11.02 14.29
CA ILE A 215 0.43 -9.59 14.07
C ILE A 215 1.29 -9.02 15.19
N ILE A 216 0.87 -9.18 16.45
CA ILE A 216 1.46 -8.51 17.61
C ILE A 216 2.79 -9.15 18.00
N GLN A 217 2.79 -10.46 18.26
CA GLN A 217 3.98 -11.21 18.67
C GLN A 217 4.82 -11.63 17.45
N SER A 218 4.25 -11.58 16.27
CA SER A 218 4.89 -12.11 15.06
C SER A 218 5.01 -13.65 15.05
N GLY A 219 4.03 -14.36 15.66
CA GLY A 219 4.04 -15.82 15.81
C GLY A 219 4.14 -16.55 14.46
N ASN A 220 5.20 -17.36 14.29
CA ASN A 220 5.38 -18.20 13.11
C ASN A 220 4.38 -19.36 13.15
N ASP A 221 4.15 -19.91 14.33
CA ASP A 221 3.15 -20.95 14.61
C ASP A 221 1.74 -20.52 14.21
N ALA A 222 1.35 -19.29 14.58
CA ALA A 222 0.07 -18.71 14.17
C ALA A 222 -0.03 -18.50 12.66
N ALA A 223 1.05 -18.05 12.01
CA ALA A 223 1.06 -17.84 10.56
C ALA A 223 0.89 -19.17 9.80
N ILE A 224 1.54 -20.25 10.25
CA ILE A 224 1.37 -21.59 9.68
C ILE A 224 -0.08 -22.07 9.81
N ALA A 225 -0.66 -21.98 11.01
CA ALA A 225 -2.03 -22.43 11.26
C ALA A 225 -3.06 -21.64 10.42
N LEU A 226 -2.89 -20.32 10.27
CA LEU A 226 -3.73 -19.48 9.41
C LEU A 226 -3.55 -19.81 7.93
N ALA A 227 -2.33 -20.09 7.50
CA ALA A 227 -2.04 -20.46 6.12
C ALA A 227 -2.68 -21.81 5.75
N GLU A 228 -2.60 -22.81 6.64
CA GLU A 228 -3.28 -24.08 6.45
C GLU A 228 -4.80 -23.94 6.43
N LEU A 229 -5.36 -23.10 7.32
CA LEU A 229 -6.81 -22.83 7.36
C LEU A 229 -7.32 -22.22 6.04
N VAL A 230 -6.62 -21.21 5.51
CA VAL A 230 -7.09 -20.47 4.33
C VAL A 230 -6.67 -21.15 3.03
N GLY A 231 -5.48 -21.73 2.98
CA GLY A 231 -4.91 -22.36 1.80
C GLY A 231 -5.15 -23.86 1.71
N GLY A 232 -5.59 -24.51 2.78
CA GLY A 232 -5.65 -25.98 2.89
C GLY A 232 -4.27 -26.62 3.10
N SER A 233 -3.20 -25.94 2.73
CA SER A 233 -1.80 -26.28 3.01
C SER A 233 -0.92 -25.05 2.92
N GLU A 234 0.24 -25.07 3.58
CA GLU A 234 1.24 -23.99 3.48
C GLU A 234 1.69 -23.75 2.04
N ALA A 235 1.98 -24.83 1.29
CA ALA A 235 2.43 -24.72 -0.10
C ALA A 235 1.40 -24.06 -1.00
N ASN A 236 0.12 -24.42 -0.88
CA ASN A 236 -0.95 -23.78 -1.63
C ASN A 236 -1.14 -22.32 -1.21
N PHE A 237 -0.99 -22.03 0.10
CA PHE A 237 -1.07 -20.65 0.58
C PHE A 237 0.06 -19.77 0.03
N VAL A 238 1.30 -20.29 -0.09
CA VAL A 238 2.42 -19.60 -0.76
C VAL A 238 2.10 -19.28 -2.22
N ASN A 239 1.45 -20.21 -2.95
CA ASN A 239 0.96 -19.93 -4.31
C ASN A 239 -0.07 -18.79 -4.31
N LEU A 240 -0.98 -18.76 -3.34
CA LEU A 240 -1.93 -17.65 -3.19
C LEU A 240 -1.22 -16.33 -2.87
N MET A 241 -0.16 -16.33 -2.02
CA MET A 241 0.65 -15.15 -1.73
C MET A 241 1.30 -14.58 -2.99
N ASN A 242 1.95 -15.43 -3.79
CA ASN A 242 2.59 -15.02 -5.05
C ASN A 242 1.57 -14.51 -6.07
N GLY A 243 0.41 -15.19 -6.19
CA GLY A 243 -0.69 -14.72 -7.02
C GLY A 243 -1.27 -13.36 -6.54
N ALA A 244 -1.37 -13.15 -5.23
CA ALA A 244 -1.81 -11.86 -4.67
C ALA A 244 -0.78 -10.76 -4.93
N ALA A 245 0.52 -11.03 -4.74
CA ALA A 245 1.60 -10.09 -5.02
C ALA A 245 1.52 -9.56 -6.46
N GLN A 246 1.36 -10.45 -7.43
CA GLN A 246 1.19 -10.06 -8.84
C GLN A 246 -0.06 -9.20 -9.06
N ARG A 247 -1.22 -9.61 -8.50
CA ARG A 247 -2.49 -8.87 -8.66
C ARG A 247 -2.43 -7.46 -8.08
N ILE A 248 -1.74 -7.24 -6.96
CA ILE A 248 -1.63 -5.90 -6.36
C ILE A 248 -0.45 -5.08 -6.89
N GLY A 249 0.36 -5.64 -7.78
CA GLY A 249 1.45 -4.94 -8.48
C GLY A 249 2.82 -5.02 -7.82
N MET A 250 3.06 -5.99 -6.92
CA MET A 250 4.39 -6.27 -6.33
C MET A 250 5.25 -7.03 -7.35
N LYS A 251 5.94 -6.29 -8.22
CA LYS A 251 6.63 -6.85 -9.39
C LYS A 251 7.97 -7.52 -9.06
N HIS A 252 8.56 -7.19 -7.93
CA HIS A 252 9.88 -7.63 -7.52
C HIS A 252 9.84 -8.45 -6.22
N THR A 253 8.71 -9.16 -5.99
CA THR A 253 8.49 -9.95 -4.78
C THR A 253 8.18 -11.39 -5.13
N HIS A 254 8.81 -12.31 -4.40
CA HIS A 254 8.50 -13.73 -4.43
C HIS A 254 8.53 -14.29 -3.00
N TYR A 255 7.50 -15.02 -2.65
CA TYR A 255 7.35 -15.69 -1.36
C TYR A 255 7.66 -17.17 -1.51
N ALA A 256 8.50 -17.71 -0.62
CA ALA A 256 8.81 -19.14 -0.52
C ALA A 256 8.15 -19.77 0.73
N ASP A 257 7.81 -18.98 1.72
CA ASP A 257 7.10 -19.41 2.93
C ASP A 257 6.13 -18.34 3.45
N VAL A 258 5.42 -18.67 4.55
CA VAL A 258 4.38 -17.81 5.15
C VAL A 258 4.91 -16.94 6.31
N ASN A 259 6.15 -17.11 6.72
CA ASN A 259 6.76 -16.56 7.93
C ASN A 259 7.85 -15.51 7.67
N GLY A 260 8.57 -15.64 6.55
CA GLY A 260 9.75 -14.85 6.20
C GLY A 260 11.05 -15.44 6.73
N MET A 261 11.19 -16.75 6.69
CA MET A 261 12.46 -17.42 7.00
C MET A 261 13.44 -17.25 5.83
N PRO A 262 14.75 -17.26 6.10
CA PRO A 262 15.74 -17.10 5.05
C PRO A 262 15.66 -18.20 3.99
N ASP A 263 15.44 -17.80 2.75
CA ASP A 263 15.43 -18.64 1.56
C ASP A 263 15.89 -17.81 0.35
N PRO A 264 16.76 -18.30 -0.54
CA PRO A 264 17.23 -17.55 -1.71
C PRO A 264 16.11 -17.12 -2.66
N GLN A 265 14.96 -17.81 -2.66
CA GLN A 265 13.79 -17.48 -3.45
C GLN A 265 12.78 -16.61 -2.69
N HIS A 266 13.06 -16.23 -1.42
CA HIS A 266 12.20 -15.38 -0.60
C HIS A 266 12.72 -13.96 -0.57
N TYR A 267 12.21 -13.10 -1.43
CA TYR A 267 12.67 -11.72 -1.56
C TYR A 267 11.53 -10.75 -1.84
N THR A 268 11.79 -9.49 -1.56
CA THR A 268 10.89 -8.36 -1.82
C THR A 268 11.70 -7.09 -2.05
N THR A 269 11.02 -5.95 -2.20
CA THR A 269 11.63 -4.61 -2.24
C THR A 269 10.87 -3.67 -1.31
N ALA A 270 11.51 -2.55 -0.91
CA ALA A 270 10.83 -1.54 -0.11
C ALA A 270 9.63 -0.93 -0.86
N GLY A 271 9.76 -0.76 -2.17
CA GLY A 271 8.67 -0.29 -3.04
C GLY A 271 7.47 -1.24 -3.03
N ASP A 272 7.69 -2.53 -3.21
CA ASP A 272 6.61 -3.54 -3.20
C ASP A 272 5.94 -3.64 -1.81
N LEU A 273 6.72 -3.55 -0.74
CA LEU A 273 6.17 -3.53 0.62
C LEU A 273 5.34 -2.28 0.90
N ALA A 274 5.69 -1.13 0.32
CA ALA A 274 4.86 0.07 0.40
C ALA A 274 3.53 -0.11 -0.33
N VAL A 275 3.53 -0.77 -1.49
CA VAL A 275 2.31 -1.15 -2.21
C VAL A 275 1.44 -2.06 -1.33
N LEU A 276 1.99 -3.14 -0.79
CA LEU A 276 1.26 -4.06 0.10
C LEU A 276 0.68 -3.34 1.32
N SER A 277 1.47 -2.48 1.97
CA SER A 277 1.05 -1.74 3.16
C SER A 277 -0.11 -0.80 2.85
N THR A 278 -0.03 -0.05 1.76
CA THR A 278 -1.09 0.86 1.32
C THR A 278 -2.37 0.10 0.96
N ARG A 279 -2.23 -1.04 0.28
CA ARG A 279 -3.36 -1.92 -0.04
C ARG A 279 -4.01 -2.49 1.20
N LEU A 280 -3.24 -2.98 2.16
CA LEU A 280 -3.74 -3.55 3.41
C LEU A 280 -4.57 -2.52 4.20
N ILE A 281 -4.07 -1.29 4.32
CA ILE A 281 -4.77 -0.18 5.00
C ILE A 281 -6.10 0.15 4.31
N ARG A 282 -6.10 0.19 2.97
CA ARG A 282 -7.24 0.60 2.16
C ARG A 282 -8.30 -0.50 2.02
N ASP A 283 -7.85 -1.74 1.79
CA ASP A 283 -8.72 -2.85 1.44
C ASP A 283 -9.37 -3.49 2.68
N PHE A 284 -8.73 -3.35 3.87
CA PHE A 284 -9.15 -3.96 5.13
C PHE A 284 -9.13 -3.01 6.34
N PRO A 285 -9.77 -1.82 6.24
CA PRO A 285 -9.77 -0.84 7.33
C PRO A 285 -10.40 -1.39 8.63
N GLU A 286 -11.31 -2.37 8.53
CA GLU A 286 -11.98 -3.03 9.64
C GLU A 286 -11.05 -3.88 10.50
N TYR A 287 -9.98 -4.43 9.93
CA TYR A 287 -8.99 -5.26 10.66
C TYR A 287 -7.70 -4.50 10.97
N TYR A 288 -7.54 -3.30 10.40
CA TYR A 288 -6.29 -2.55 10.49
C TYR A 288 -5.92 -2.16 11.93
N SER A 289 -6.91 -1.90 12.80
CA SER A 289 -6.69 -1.52 14.19
C SER A 289 -5.87 -2.53 15.00
N ILE A 290 -5.87 -3.81 14.60
CA ILE A 290 -5.09 -4.88 15.26
C ILE A 290 -3.59 -4.55 15.27
N PHE A 291 -3.08 -3.86 14.26
CA PHE A 291 -1.66 -3.47 14.18
C PHE A 291 -1.26 -2.42 15.21
N SER A 292 -2.22 -1.68 15.77
CA SER A 292 -1.99 -0.67 16.81
C SER A 292 -2.04 -1.25 18.23
N GLU A 293 -2.49 -2.50 18.39
CA GLU A 293 -2.54 -3.16 19.69
C GLU A 293 -1.15 -3.30 20.28
N LYS A 294 -0.98 -2.79 21.49
CA LYS A 294 0.33 -2.73 22.16
C LYS A 294 0.75 -4.07 22.74
N GLU A 295 -0.21 -4.90 23.13
CA GLU A 295 0.03 -6.20 23.74
C GLU A 295 -1.12 -7.16 23.49
N PHE A 296 -0.82 -8.44 23.56
CA PHE A 296 -1.76 -9.53 23.45
C PHE A 296 -1.44 -10.59 24.50
N THR A 297 -2.44 -11.23 25.08
CA THR A 297 -2.23 -12.28 26.06
C THR A 297 -2.88 -13.58 25.57
N TYR A 298 -2.07 -14.62 25.43
CA TYR A 298 -2.53 -15.96 25.08
C TYR A 298 -2.00 -16.98 26.11
N ASN A 299 -2.84 -17.88 26.58
CA ASN A 299 -2.51 -18.87 27.61
C ASN A 299 -1.77 -18.27 28.82
N LYS A 300 -2.23 -17.12 29.30
CA LYS A 300 -1.61 -16.36 30.42
C LYS A 300 -0.21 -15.80 30.10
N ILE A 301 0.26 -15.91 28.87
CA ILE A 301 1.54 -15.35 28.41
C ILE A 301 1.26 -13.98 27.79
N LYS A 302 1.76 -12.92 28.43
CA LYS A 302 1.69 -11.56 27.93
C LYS A 302 2.74 -11.33 26.86
N GLN A 303 2.34 -10.86 25.69
CA GLN A 303 3.17 -10.73 24.50
C GLN A 303 3.09 -9.28 23.99
N PRO A 304 4.13 -8.46 24.17
CA PRO A 304 4.13 -7.07 23.72
C PRO A 304 4.35 -6.99 22.20
N ASN A 305 3.75 -5.97 21.58
CA ASN A 305 4.03 -5.65 20.19
C ASN A 305 5.51 -5.26 20.03
N ARG A 306 6.12 -5.69 18.93
CA ARG A 306 7.54 -5.42 18.65
C ARG A 306 7.78 -4.06 18.01
N ASN A 307 6.73 -3.38 17.56
CA ASN A 307 6.82 -2.01 17.03
C ASN A 307 6.90 -0.99 18.16
N ARG A 308 8.10 -0.60 18.54
CA ARG A 308 8.36 0.36 19.64
C ARG A 308 7.76 1.75 19.37
N LEU A 309 7.50 2.11 18.12
CA LEU A 309 6.92 3.42 17.78
C LEU A 309 5.52 3.61 18.35
N LEU A 310 4.76 2.54 18.60
CA LEU A 310 3.43 2.60 19.21
C LEU A 310 3.44 3.25 20.63
N TRP A 311 4.60 3.28 21.30
CA TRP A 311 4.77 3.94 22.59
C TRP A 311 5.44 5.31 22.50
N LEU A 312 6.13 5.61 21.38
CA LEU A 312 6.94 6.83 21.21
C LEU A 312 6.17 7.94 20.50
N ASP A 313 5.26 7.62 19.59
CA ASP A 313 4.46 8.58 18.83
C ASP A 313 3.01 8.10 18.77
N SER A 314 2.11 8.84 19.40
CA SER A 314 0.68 8.51 19.48
C SER A 314 -0.04 8.56 18.11
N SER A 315 0.57 9.17 17.09
CA SER A 315 0.04 9.14 15.72
C SER A 315 0.37 7.84 14.98
N VAL A 316 1.32 7.04 15.49
CA VAL A 316 1.69 5.74 14.92
C VAL A 316 0.66 4.68 15.31
N ASP A 317 0.13 4.00 14.30
CA ASP A 317 -0.91 2.98 14.45
C ASP A 317 -0.61 1.66 13.71
N GLY A 318 0.68 1.45 13.38
CA GLY A 318 1.15 0.25 12.71
C GLY A 318 2.61 0.37 12.28
N LEU A 319 3.17 -0.59 11.57
CA LEU A 319 2.54 -1.76 10.99
C LEU A 319 3.23 -3.04 11.49
N LYS A 320 4.47 -3.32 11.02
CA LYS A 320 5.13 -4.60 11.30
C LYS A 320 6.64 -4.48 11.34
N THR A 321 7.26 -5.25 12.22
CA THR A 321 8.71 -5.42 12.32
C THR A 321 9.14 -6.75 11.68
N GLY A 322 10.37 -6.78 11.17
CA GLY A 322 11.06 -7.99 10.71
C GLY A 322 12.50 -8.00 11.19
N HIS A 323 13.05 -9.19 11.37
CA HIS A 323 14.47 -9.38 11.63
C HIS A 323 14.89 -10.83 11.33
N THR A 324 15.92 -10.97 10.51
CA THR A 324 16.78 -12.14 10.40
C THR A 324 18.23 -11.66 10.35
N LYS A 325 19.19 -12.55 10.50
CA LYS A 325 20.60 -12.18 10.41
C LYS A 325 20.93 -11.60 9.01
N ALA A 326 20.31 -12.12 7.95
CA ALA A 326 20.54 -11.68 6.57
C ALA A 326 19.72 -10.43 6.22
N ALA A 327 18.46 -10.35 6.64
CA ALA A 327 17.59 -9.19 6.39
C ALA A 327 18.01 -7.93 7.17
N GLY A 328 18.75 -8.07 8.27
CA GLY A 328 18.93 -6.98 9.23
C GLY A 328 17.63 -6.65 9.97
N TYR A 329 17.57 -5.46 10.57
CA TYR A 329 16.36 -4.99 11.25
C TYR A 329 15.47 -4.21 10.28
N CYS A 330 14.22 -4.64 10.15
CA CYS A 330 13.24 -4.05 9.25
C CYS A 330 12.04 -3.52 10.04
N LEU A 331 11.45 -2.41 9.57
CA LEU A 331 10.21 -1.86 10.12
C LEU A 331 9.42 -1.18 9.01
N ILE A 332 8.14 -1.52 8.93
CA ILE A 332 7.17 -0.67 8.26
C ILE A 332 6.41 0.07 9.35
N ALA A 333 6.52 1.40 9.35
CA ALA A 333 5.82 2.28 10.28
C ALA A 333 4.75 3.08 9.55
N THR A 334 3.57 3.20 10.16
CA THR A 334 2.47 4.02 9.65
C THR A 334 2.03 5.00 10.72
N ALA A 335 1.75 6.23 10.30
CA ALA A 335 1.23 7.26 11.18
C ALA A 335 0.06 7.98 10.53
N LYS A 336 -0.94 8.35 11.32
CA LYS A 336 -2.14 9.09 10.89
C LYS A 336 -2.29 10.35 11.71
N ARG A 337 -2.32 11.51 11.04
CA ARG A 337 -2.51 12.83 11.68
C ARG A 337 -3.66 13.58 11.01
N PRO A 338 -4.35 14.50 11.73
CA PRO A 338 -5.31 15.40 11.09
C PRO A 338 -4.69 16.13 9.89
N LEU A 339 -5.45 16.29 8.82
CA LEU A 339 -5.02 17.08 7.67
C LEU A 339 -5.20 18.57 7.98
N VAL A 340 -4.11 19.32 7.90
CA VAL A 340 -4.12 20.76 8.18
C VAL A 340 -5.10 21.48 7.24
N GLY A 341 -5.95 22.34 7.77
CA GLY A 341 -6.96 23.06 6.98
C GLY A 341 -8.16 22.24 6.53
N THR A 342 -8.25 20.95 6.92
CA THR A 342 -9.33 20.04 6.51
C THR A 342 -9.79 19.20 7.70
N PRO A 343 -10.66 19.71 8.57
CA PRO A 343 -11.00 19.08 9.86
C PRO A 343 -11.62 17.69 9.75
N ASP A 344 -12.27 17.39 8.63
CA ASP A 344 -12.95 16.14 8.32
C ASP A 344 -12.04 15.10 7.62
N ALA A 345 -10.75 15.42 7.47
CA ALA A 345 -9.79 14.54 6.81
C ALA A 345 -8.53 14.30 7.65
N SER A 346 -7.87 13.19 7.35
CA SER A 346 -6.59 12.83 7.95
C SER A 346 -5.58 12.45 6.87
N ARG A 347 -4.32 12.70 7.17
CA ARG A 347 -3.18 12.33 6.34
C ARG A 347 -2.48 11.12 6.94
N ARG A 348 -2.19 10.14 6.11
CA ARG A 348 -1.48 8.91 6.51
C ARG A 348 -0.18 8.77 5.76
N LEU A 349 0.90 8.57 6.49
CA LEU A 349 2.22 8.24 5.94
C LEU A 349 2.58 6.78 6.23
N VAL A 350 3.33 6.19 5.32
CA VAL A 350 3.93 4.85 5.42
C VAL A 350 5.42 4.99 5.18
N ALA A 351 6.25 4.61 6.16
CA ALA A 351 7.69 4.55 6.05
C ALA A 351 8.13 3.08 6.08
N VAL A 352 8.78 2.62 5.03
CA VAL A 352 9.35 1.26 4.93
C VAL A 352 10.86 1.38 5.09
N MET A 353 11.43 0.73 6.11
CA MET A 353 12.85 0.72 6.42
C MET A 353 13.35 -0.73 6.41
N MET A 354 14.31 -1.04 5.53
CA MET A 354 14.84 -2.39 5.31
C MET A 354 16.36 -2.42 5.53
N GLY A 355 16.83 -3.47 6.21
CA GLY A 355 18.27 -3.71 6.33
C GLY A 355 18.99 -2.77 7.30
N GLU A 356 18.33 -2.33 8.36
CA GLU A 356 18.95 -1.53 9.41
C GLU A 356 19.94 -2.36 10.24
N PRO A 357 21.05 -1.77 10.69
CA PRO A 357 22.07 -2.49 11.43
C PRO A 357 21.68 -2.82 12.87
N LYS A 358 20.72 -2.09 13.45
CA LYS A 358 20.31 -2.21 14.86
C LYS A 358 18.80 -2.02 15.02
N GLU A 359 18.25 -2.62 16.08
CA GLU A 359 16.85 -2.42 16.43
C GLU A 359 16.51 -0.94 16.69
N SER A 360 17.38 -0.23 17.40
CA SER A 360 17.19 1.21 17.68
C SER A 360 17.23 2.06 16.41
N ALA A 361 18.06 1.68 15.42
CA ALA A 361 18.15 2.40 14.14
C ALA A 361 16.82 2.36 13.38
N ARG A 362 16.21 1.17 13.21
CA ARG A 362 14.92 1.07 12.51
C ARG A 362 13.81 1.92 13.15
N VAL A 363 13.85 2.08 14.50
CA VAL A 363 12.90 2.92 15.22
C VAL A 363 13.17 4.40 14.99
N GLN A 364 14.43 4.84 15.16
CA GLN A 364 14.82 6.24 15.02
C GLN A 364 14.67 6.74 13.58
N ASP A 365 15.10 5.95 12.61
CA ASP A 365 15.07 6.34 11.20
C ASP A 365 13.64 6.33 10.64
N SER A 366 12.79 5.38 11.07
CA SER A 366 11.35 5.46 10.77
C SER A 366 10.70 6.72 11.33
N LEU A 367 11.02 7.11 12.58
CA LEU A 367 10.48 8.33 13.19
C LEU A 367 10.97 9.59 12.47
N LYS A 368 12.25 9.65 12.10
CA LYS A 368 12.80 10.74 11.28
C LYS A 368 12.08 10.89 9.95
N MET A 369 11.85 9.76 9.25
CA MET A 369 11.19 9.77 7.95
C MET A 369 9.72 10.18 8.05
N LEU A 370 8.97 9.68 9.04
CA LEU A 370 7.60 10.12 9.29
C LEU A 370 7.54 11.63 9.59
N SER A 371 8.43 12.12 10.48
CA SER A 371 8.52 13.54 10.80
C SER A 371 8.86 14.38 9.57
N TYR A 372 9.82 13.94 8.76
CA TYR A 372 10.18 14.58 7.49
C TYR A 372 8.97 14.69 6.55
N GLY A 373 8.22 13.60 6.35
CA GLY A 373 7.05 13.60 5.48
C GLY A 373 5.95 14.57 5.92
N TYR A 374 5.75 14.73 7.23
CA TYR A 374 4.77 15.69 7.77
C TYR A 374 5.26 17.13 7.77
N THR A 375 6.57 17.40 7.77
CA THR A 375 7.13 18.74 7.89
C THR A 375 7.60 19.32 6.55
N ALA A 376 8.11 18.48 5.65
CA ALA A 376 8.68 18.92 4.36
C ALA A 376 7.63 18.99 3.23
N TYR A 377 6.42 18.47 3.46
CA TYR A 377 5.37 18.42 2.44
C TYR A 377 4.03 18.91 2.99
N ASP A 378 3.28 19.60 2.14
CA ASP A 378 1.90 19.94 2.35
C ASP A 378 1.01 18.90 1.63
N ALA A 379 -0.05 18.46 2.30
CA ALA A 379 -1.07 17.61 1.70
C ALA A 379 -2.38 18.40 1.61
N LEU A 380 -3.05 18.31 0.48
CA LEU A 380 -4.25 19.11 0.16
C LEU A 380 -5.35 18.16 -0.33
N ARG A 381 -6.59 18.36 0.15
CA ARG A 381 -7.75 17.77 -0.50
C ARG A 381 -8.21 18.71 -1.61
N LEU A 382 -8.10 18.24 -2.85
CA LEU A 382 -8.45 19.02 -4.05
C LEU A 382 -9.94 18.97 -4.33
N TYR A 383 -10.54 17.79 -4.23
CA TYR A 383 -11.97 17.58 -4.48
C TYR A 383 -12.53 16.54 -3.52
N LYS A 384 -13.79 16.75 -3.13
CA LYS A 384 -14.57 15.73 -2.39
C LYS A 384 -15.18 14.73 -3.36
N ALA A 385 -15.44 13.53 -2.88
CA ALA A 385 -16.18 12.53 -3.62
C ALA A 385 -17.51 13.09 -4.17
N ASN A 386 -17.78 12.81 -5.43
CA ASN A 386 -18.96 13.29 -6.17
C ASN A 386 -19.08 14.82 -6.32
N GLN A 387 -18.00 15.55 -6.05
CA GLN A 387 -17.95 16.98 -6.36
C GLN A 387 -17.95 17.18 -7.87
N VAL A 388 -18.88 18.03 -8.36
CA VAL A 388 -18.91 18.43 -9.78
C VAL A 388 -17.71 19.33 -10.04
N VAL A 389 -16.90 18.96 -11.01
CA VAL A 389 -15.74 19.73 -11.48
C VAL A 389 -16.08 20.50 -12.75
N GLU A 390 -16.88 19.87 -13.63
CA GLU A 390 -17.28 20.43 -14.92
C GLU A 390 -18.62 19.84 -15.37
N SER A 391 -19.27 20.50 -16.36
CA SER A 391 -20.51 20.01 -16.98
C SER A 391 -20.38 20.02 -18.51
N PRO A 392 -19.59 19.07 -19.08
CA PRO A 392 -19.36 19.02 -20.51
C PRO A 392 -20.60 18.62 -21.30
N ARG A 393 -20.67 19.07 -22.57
CA ARG A 393 -21.75 18.75 -23.50
C ARG A 393 -21.73 17.25 -23.87
N VAL A 394 -22.92 16.68 -23.91
CA VAL A 394 -23.19 15.33 -24.42
C VAL A 394 -23.96 15.43 -25.72
N TYR A 395 -23.47 14.75 -26.75
CA TYR A 395 -24.18 14.67 -28.04
C TYR A 395 -25.08 13.45 -28.05
N LYS A 396 -26.24 13.57 -28.73
CA LYS A 396 -27.25 12.50 -28.88
C LYS A 396 -27.83 12.04 -27.52
N GLY A 397 -27.68 12.82 -26.46
CA GLY A 397 -28.14 12.50 -25.12
C GLY A 397 -29.52 13.08 -24.83
N ALA A 398 -30.27 12.43 -23.91
CA ALA A 398 -31.52 12.97 -23.39
C ALA A 398 -31.34 14.23 -22.56
N ALA A 399 -30.10 14.53 -22.16
CA ALA A 399 -29.68 15.79 -21.56
C ALA A 399 -28.48 16.36 -22.34
N ASP A 400 -28.42 17.69 -22.44
CA ASP A 400 -27.39 18.42 -23.20
C ASP A 400 -26.01 18.34 -22.55
N ASN A 401 -25.96 18.17 -21.21
CA ASN A 401 -24.72 18.13 -20.45
C ASN A 401 -24.74 16.96 -19.45
N VAL A 402 -23.54 16.46 -19.09
CA VAL A 402 -23.34 15.52 -18.00
C VAL A 402 -22.55 16.18 -16.88
N GLN A 403 -23.01 16.03 -15.63
CA GLN A 403 -22.19 16.43 -14.49
C GLN A 403 -20.98 15.51 -14.41
N ALA A 404 -19.80 16.08 -14.57
CA ALA A 404 -18.53 15.38 -14.50
C ALA A 404 -17.73 15.79 -13.26
N GLY A 405 -17.14 14.83 -12.57
CA GLY A 405 -16.43 15.05 -11.33
C GLY A 405 -15.53 13.89 -10.96
N VAL A 406 -15.27 13.74 -9.66
CA VAL A 406 -14.43 12.67 -9.11
C VAL A 406 -15.28 11.70 -8.30
N SER A 407 -15.02 10.41 -8.40
CA SER A 407 -15.78 9.37 -7.68
C SER A 407 -15.37 9.21 -6.22
N THR A 408 -14.15 9.65 -5.86
CA THR A 408 -13.59 9.56 -4.51
C THR A 408 -12.89 10.87 -4.17
N ASP A 409 -12.66 11.12 -2.87
CA ASP A 409 -11.84 12.25 -2.44
C ASP A 409 -10.48 12.20 -3.14
N GLN A 410 -10.06 13.35 -3.69
CA GLN A 410 -8.78 13.49 -4.35
C GLN A 410 -7.83 14.33 -3.49
N TYR A 411 -6.71 13.73 -3.18
CA TYR A 411 -5.64 14.36 -2.40
C TYR A 411 -4.37 14.48 -3.23
N ILE A 412 -3.57 15.48 -2.92
CA ILE A 412 -2.23 15.68 -3.49
C ILE A 412 -1.27 16.03 -2.37
N THR A 413 -0.03 15.59 -2.52
CA THR A 413 1.06 15.94 -1.63
C THR A 413 2.16 16.62 -2.46
N VAL A 414 2.53 17.83 -2.06
CA VAL A 414 3.53 18.65 -2.73
C VAL A 414 4.57 19.15 -1.72
N PRO A 415 5.79 19.50 -2.14
CA PRO A 415 6.75 20.17 -1.27
C PRO A 415 6.12 21.38 -0.58
N LYS A 416 6.52 21.60 0.67
CA LYS A 416 5.96 22.67 1.51
C LYS A 416 6.05 24.03 0.83
N GLY A 417 4.94 24.78 0.87
CA GLY A 417 4.81 26.09 0.24
C GLY A 417 4.50 26.07 -1.26
N LEU A 418 4.35 24.89 -1.88
CA LEU A 418 3.87 24.78 -3.26
C LEU A 418 2.34 24.61 -3.36
N GLY A 419 1.64 24.45 -2.25
CA GLY A 419 0.20 24.20 -2.25
C GLY A 419 -0.60 25.25 -3.01
N ASP A 420 -0.31 26.52 -2.79
CA ASP A 420 -1.02 27.65 -3.43
C ASP A 420 -0.74 27.78 -4.93
N LYS A 421 0.32 27.12 -5.43
CA LYS A 421 0.69 27.11 -6.84
C LYS A 421 0.07 25.96 -7.62
N VAL A 422 -0.61 25.05 -6.94
CA VAL A 422 -1.27 23.91 -7.58
C VAL A 422 -2.53 24.40 -8.30
N LYS A 423 -2.58 24.16 -9.62
CA LYS A 423 -3.71 24.56 -10.48
C LYS A 423 -4.22 23.38 -11.28
N PRO A 424 -5.54 23.17 -11.40
CA PRO A 424 -6.11 22.16 -12.23
C PRO A 424 -6.04 22.53 -13.72
N THR A 425 -5.76 21.56 -14.56
CA THR A 425 -5.94 21.63 -16.01
C THR A 425 -6.80 20.44 -16.42
N ILE A 426 -7.93 20.70 -17.09
CA ILE A 426 -8.86 19.65 -17.50
C ILE A 426 -8.62 19.35 -18.99
N THR A 427 -8.37 18.07 -19.27
CA THR A 427 -8.35 17.55 -20.63
C THR A 427 -9.60 16.69 -20.81
N ARG A 428 -10.48 17.08 -21.74
CA ARG A 428 -11.70 16.34 -22.05
C ARG A 428 -11.45 15.31 -23.15
N ASN A 429 -12.30 14.31 -23.19
CA ASN A 429 -12.46 13.53 -24.43
C ASN A 429 -13.07 14.43 -25.50
N ASP A 430 -12.60 14.31 -26.74
CA ASP A 430 -13.00 15.23 -27.83
C ASP A 430 -14.53 15.32 -28.02
N LEU A 431 -15.20 14.16 -27.94
CA LEU A 431 -16.65 14.08 -28.07
C LEU A 431 -17.22 13.09 -27.03
N ILE A 432 -18.18 13.58 -26.26
CA ILE A 432 -18.95 12.75 -25.36
C ILE A 432 -20.29 12.46 -26.02
N ILE A 433 -20.52 11.21 -26.39
CA ILE A 433 -21.72 10.75 -27.10
C ILE A 433 -22.50 9.81 -26.18
N ALA A 434 -23.80 10.05 -26.08
CA ALA A 434 -24.72 9.18 -25.32
C ALA A 434 -24.86 7.79 -25.98
N PRO A 435 -25.11 6.71 -25.19
CA PRO A 435 -25.38 6.75 -23.76
C PRO A 435 -24.09 6.92 -22.93
N VAL A 436 -24.15 7.73 -21.89
CA VAL A 436 -23.06 7.92 -20.91
C VAL A 436 -23.45 7.24 -19.63
N LYS A 437 -22.65 6.29 -19.15
CA LYS A 437 -22.92 5.58 -17.89
C LYS A 437 -22.33 6.34 -16.71
N LYS A 438 -22.97 6.28 -15.55
CA LYS A 438 -22.38 6.77 -14.31
C LYS A 438 -21.04 6.05 -14.06
N GLY A 439 -20.00 6.83 -13.71
CA GLY A 439 -18.62 6.35 -13.54
C GLY A 439 -17.81 6.24 -14.82
N GLN A 440 -18.41 6.46 -15.99
CA GLN A 440 -17.68 6.48 -17.26
C GLN A 440 -16.71 7.67 -17.30
N GLN A 441 -15.44 7.41 -17.65
CA GLN A 441 -14.45 8.46 -17.80
C GLN A 441 -14.77 9.35 -19.01
N VAL A 442 -14.87 10.65 -18.77
CA VAL A 442 -15.18 11.68 -19.78
C VAL A 442 -14.05 12.68 -19.97
N GLY A 443 -12.98 12.53 -19.18
CA GLY A 443 -11.78 13.36 -19.26
C GLY A 443 -10.75 13.00 -18.22
N THR A 444 -9.77 13.88 -18.07
CA THR A 444 -8.71 13.78 -17.05
C THR A 444 -8.46 15.15 -16.45
N VAL A 445 -8.37 15.21 -15.13
CA VAL A 445 -7.90 16.39 -14.41
C VAL A 445 -6.42 16.20 -14.13
N ARG A 446 -5.60 17.14 -14.59
CA ARG A 446 -4.17 17.22 -14.30
C ARG A 446 -3.92 18.36 -13.34
N MET A 447 -3.14 18.11 -12.32
CA MET A 447 -2.73 19.12 -11.37
C MET A 447 -1.31 19.59 -11.71
N MET A 448 -1.20 20.88 -11.97
CA MET A 448 0.07 21.50 -12.36
C MET A 448 0.59 22.37 -11.22
N ALA A 449 1.88 22.30 -10.88
CA ALA A 449 2.56 23.20 -9.98
C ALA A 449 3.87 23.67 -10.64
N ASP A 450 4.07 24.98 -10.75
CA ASP A 450 5.24 25.60 -11.43
C ASP A 450 5.51 25.00 -12.83
N GLY A 451 4.44 24.74 -13.61
CA GLY A 451 4.51 24.17 -14.97
C GLY A 451 4.79 22.66 -15.05
N LYS A 452 4.92 21.97 -13.92
CA LYS A 452 5.10 20.51 -13.85
C LYS A 452 3.81 19.82 -13.43
N GLU A 453 3.52 18.67 -14.03
CA GLU A 453 2.42 17.81 -13.60
C GLU A 453 2.81 17.13 -12.28
N VAL A 454 1.98 17.30 -11.24
CA VAL A 454 2.20 16.76 -9.90
C VAL A 454 1.23 15.66 -9.53
N ALA A 455 0.07 15.60 -10.21
CA ALA A 455 -0.89 14.50 -10.12
C ALA A 455 -1.86 14.51 -11.31
N GLN A 456 -2.49 13.37 -11.59
CA GLN A 456 -3.62 13.27 -12.50
C GLN A 456 -4.64 12.26 -12.00
N PHE A 457 -5.91 12.49 -12.32
CA PHE A 457 -6.99 11.57 -11.98
C PHE A 457 -8.13 11.66 -13.00
N PRO A 458 -8.93 10.57 -13.14
CA PRO A 458 -10.01 10.54 -14.12
C PRO A 458 -11.14 11.50 -13.72
N LEU A 459 -11.62 12.26 -14.70
CA LEU A 459 -12.87 12.98 -14.64
C LEU A 459 -13.98 12.02 -15.12
N VAL A 460 -14.94 11.70 -14.25
CA VAL A 460 -15.98 10.71 -14.54
C VAL A 460 -17.37 11.32 -14.51
N ALA A 461 -18.29 10.74 -15.27
CA ALA A 461 -19.69 11.09 -15.23
C ALA A 461 -20.29 10.73 -13.85
N LEU A 462 -20.89 11.69 -13.15
CA LEU A 462 -21.50 11.50 -11.84
C LEU A 462 -22.95 10.99 -11.93
N GLN A 463 -23.54 11.11 -13.11
CA GLN A 463 -24.90 10.65 -13.43
C GLN A 463 -24.91 9.95 -14.79
N GLU A 464 -25.97 9.20 -15.04
CA GLU A 464 -26.22 8.59 -16.34
C GLU A 464 -26.90 9.58 -17.27
N VAL A 465 -26.56 9.55 -18.56
CA VAL A 465 -27.26 10.28 -19.62
C VAL A 465 -27.65 9.28 -20.69
N PRO A 466 -28.93 8.87 -20.76
CA PRO A 466 -29.42 7.96 -21.78
C PRO A 466 -29.44 8.63 -23.17
N GLU A 467 -29.66 7.86 -24.21
CA GLU A 467 -29.81 8.38 -25.58
C GLU A 467 -31.06 9.23 -25.72
N ALA A 468 -30.99 10.29 -26.53
CA ALA A 468 -32.14 11.09 -26.93
C ALA A 468 -33.06 10.30 -27.90
N GLY A 469 -34.30 10.75 -28.05
CA GLY A 469 -35.19 10.28 -29.09
C GLY A 469 -34.67 10.56 -30.49
N LEU A 470 -35.33 9.98 -31.50
CA LEU A 470 -34.89 10.03 -32.91
C LEU A 470 -34.55 11.45 -33.40
N PHE A 471 -35.40 12.44 -33.11
CA PHE A 471 -35.19 13.82 -33.52
C PHE A 471 -33.95 14.47 -32.91
N GLY A 472 -33.74 14.28 -31.63
CA GLY A 472 -32.54 14.80 -30.94
C GLY A 472 -31.25 14.18 -31.49
N ARG A 473 -31.25 12.86 -31.78
CA ARG A 473 -30.09 12.18 -32.35
C ARG A 473 -29.78 12.65 -33.79
N LEU A 474 -30.81 12.91 -34.61
CA LEU A 474 -30.62 13.45 -35.96
C LEU A 474 -30.07 14.87 -35.93
N TRP A 475 -30.59 15.72 -35.04
CA TRP A 475 -30.11 17.09 -34.86
C TRP A 475 -28.63 17.14 -34.50
N ASP A 476 -28.26 16.38 -33.46
CA ASP A 476 -26.85 16.31 -33.03
C ASP A 476 -25.94 15.68 -34.09
N SER A 477 -26.47 14.71 -34.87
CA SER A 477 -25.69 14.17 -36.01
C SER A 477 -25.39 15.20 -37.07
N ALA A 478 -26.35 16.09 -37.36
CA ALA A 478 -26.15 17.20 -38.31
C ALA A 478 -25.14 18.22 -37.77
N LEU A 479 -25.24 18.54 -36.48
CA LEU A 479 -24.28 19.41 -35.76
C LEU A 479 -22.85 18.87 -35.83
N LEU A 480 -22.65 17.57 -35.53
CA LEU A 480 -21.36 16.91 -35.53
C LEU A 480 -20.76 16.85 -36.97
N MET A 481 -21.60 16.66 -38.03
CA MET A 481 -21.16 16.73 -39.40
C MET A 481 -20.70 18.14 -39.78
N TRP A 482 -21.38 19.16 -39.31
CA TRP A 482 -21.01 20.56 -39.56
C TRP A 482 -19.68 20.94 -38.84
N GLN A 483 -19.48 20.48 -37.62
CA GLN A 483 -18.23 20.72 -36.86
C GLN A 483 -17.01 20.05 -37.50
N LYS A 484 -17.17 18.87 -38.14
CA LYS A 484 -16.09 18.18 -38.84
C LYS A 484 -15.65 18.84 -40.12
N ARG A 485 -16.45 19.80 -40.66
CA ARG A 485 -16.15 20.53 -41.91
C ARG A 485 -15.43 21.87 -41.67
N LYS A 486 -15.30 22.28 -40.41
CA LYS A 486 -14.48 23.41 -39.97
C LYS A 486 -13.11 22.95 -39.48
#